data_1ec600c410a055c78b311005f2dc709b
#
_entry.id   1ec600c410a055c78b311005f2dc709b
#
_cell.length_a   1.000
_cell.length_b   1.000
_cell.length_c   1.000
_cell.angle_alpha   90.00
_cell.angle_beta   90.00
_cell.angle_gamma   90.00
#
_symmetry.space_group_name_H-M   'P 1'
#
loop_
_entity.id
_entity.type
_entity.pdbx_description
1 polymer ?
#
loop_
_entity_poly.entity_id
_entity_poly.type
_entity_poly.pdbx_seq_one_letter_code
_entity_poly.pdbx_strand_id
1 'polypeptide(L)'
;MQETASHRVIPVHASGGMPGKNNQKKARAQLKGRQPDDAALAEVRALIGLSQGGGYRRDLLIEYLHQLNDHFRGLFERHLVALAADMRIPMAEVFEVASFYHHFEILKDNVTPTRLTVRVCESLSCQLAGAEALLEKLPALLGAEVRVVRAPCIGRCEQAPAALVGDSSIGHASVAGLAEAVNLKLANAKPLPLAAKPVAMATYRQAGGYALAAAIQRGERDAESVISALEHAGLRGLGGAGFPAGRKWRIVRGFSAPRFMAVNIDEGEPGTFKDRHYLERDPHRFLEGLLIAAQVVGCEAVYIYLRDEYPECHTVLRQAIADLQADPPFPLPHIELRRGAGAYICGEESAMIESIEGKRGEPRLRPPYIAETGLFGRPTLEHNFETLYWVRQILEQGPEWFASHGRHGRKGLRSYSVSGRVKNPGVKLAPAGITLRELVNEYCGGMAEGHELYAYLPGGASGGILPERLADVPLDFDTLQPHGCFIGSAAVIVLGHQDKARDAALSMMRFFADESCGQCTPCRVGTAKAAELMQAEQWDHTTLEDLGTVMIDASICGLGQAAPNPIRCVQKYFPQEVGALSEGQNGAQSGGSLGGRS
;
A
#
# COMPACT_ATOMS: atom_id res chain seq x y z
N MET A 1 1.80 -49.54 -33.98
CA MET A 1 2.08 -48.68 -35.15
C MET A 1 2.36 -47.30 -34.58
N GLN A 2 3.65 -46.97 -34.57
CA GLN A 2 4.19 -45.68 -34.10
C GLN A 2 4.26 -44.75 -35.32
N GLU A 3 3.71 -43.57 -35.23
CA GLU A 3 4.05 -42.47 -36.14
C GLU A 3 4.75 -41.37 -35.39
N THR A 4 6.02 -41.20 -35.73
CA THR A 4 6.93 -40.19 -35.27
C THR A 4 6.76 -38.91 -36.08
N ALA A 5 6.37 -37.81 -35.44
CA ALA A 5 6.35 -36.49 -36.06
C ALA A 5 7.77 -35.90 -36.07
N SER A 6 8.31 -35.67 -37.26
CA SER A 6 9.60 -35.08 -37.51
C SER A 6 9.56 -33.53 -37.37
N HIS A 7 10.39 -33.01 -36.49
CA HIS A 7 10.68 -31.56 -36.44
C HIS A 7 11.58 -31.16 -37.61
N ARG A 8 11.10 -30.29 -38.51
CA ARG A 8 11.93 -29.62 -39.53
C ARG A 8 12.76 -28.52 -38.88
N VAL A 9 14.06 -28.71 -38.86
CA VAL A 9 15.05 -27.66 -38.56
C VAL A 9 15.29 -26.86 -39.84
N ILE A 10 15.13 -25.54 -39.76
CA ILE A 10 15.46 -24.62 -40.86
C ILE A 10 16.95 -24.31 -40.77
N PRO A 11 17.77 -24.58 -41.80
CA PRO A 11 19.19 -24.27 -41.75
C PRO A 11 19.45 -22.76 -41.98
N VAL A 12 20.22 -22.16 -41.09
CA VAL A 12 20.77 -20.81 -41.27
C VAL A 12 21.99 -20.92 -42.20
N HIS A 13 21.85 -20.36 -43.41
CA HIS A 13 22.98 -20.25 -44.34
C HIS A 13 23.91 -19.12 -43.87
N ALA A 14 25.16 -19.47 -43.57
CA ALA A 14 26.25 -18.55 -43.49
C ALA A 14 26.68 -18.12 -44.89
N SER A 15 26.48 -16.87 -45.28
CA SER A 15 27.00 -16.31 -46.51
C SER A 15 28.35 -15.61 -46.27
N GLY A 16 29.35 -16.10 -47.02
CA GLY A 16 30.73 -15.62 -46.99
C GLY A 16 30.89 -14.20 -47.44
N GLY A 17 31.97 -13.58 -46.98
CA GLY A 17 32.33 -12.19 -47.24
C GLY A 17 32.75 -11.90 -48.68
N MET A 18 32.48 -10.69 -49.11
CA MET A 18 33.15 -9.99 -50.23
C MET A 18 33.63 -8.61 -49.80
N PRO A 19 34.75 -8.11 -50.31
CA PRO A 19 35.39 -6.91 -49.78
C PRO A 19 34.91 -5.63 -50.43
N GLY A 20 34.85 -4.59 -49.64
CA GLY A 20 35.05 -3.21 -49.99
C GLY A 20 34.10 -2.53 -50.94
N LYS A 21 33.28 -1.59 -50.41
CA LYS A 21 33.02 -0.28 -51.07
C LYS A 21 32.38 0.74 -50.12
N ASN A 22 32.98 1.89 -50.10
CA ASN A 22 32.44 3.23 -49.78
C ASN A 22 31.81 3.44 -48.39
N ASN A 23 32.58 4.14 -47.57
CA ASN A 23 32.15 4.99 -46.47
C ASN A 23 31.24 6.14 -46.97
N GLN A 24 30.02 5.83 -47.37
CA GLN A 24 28.95 6.82 -47.30
C GLN A 24 28.47 6.83 -45.85
N LYS A 25 28.66 7.96 -45.16
CA LYS A 25 28.02 8.27 -43.89
C LYS A 25 26.52 7.98 -44.05
N LYS A 26 26.03 6.82 -43.56
CA LYS A 26 24.60 6.55 -43.44
C LYS A 26 24.05 7.75 -42.68
N ALA A 27 23.18 8.55 -43.32
CA ALA A 27 22.41 9.57 -42.63
C ALA A 27 21.82 8.91 -41.36
N ARG A 28 22.12 9.48 -40.19
CA ARG A 28 21.52 9.01 -38.94
C ARG A 28 20.02 9.00 -39.19
N ALA A 29 19.39 7.82 -39.08
CA ALA A 29 17.95 7.71 -39.17
C ALA A 29 17.36 8.73 -38.19
N GLN A 30 16.50 9.63 -38.68
CA GLN A 30 15.80 10.56 -37.80
C GLN A 30 15.05 9.75 -36.76
N LEU A 31 15.34 10.03 -35.51
CA LEU A 31 14.65 9.40 -34.40
C LEU A 31 13.14 9.70 -34.53
N LYS A 32 12.32 8.66 -34.53
CA LYS A 32 10.87 8.82 -34.61
C LYS A 32 10.35 9.33 -33.26
N GLY A 33 9.33 10.19 -33.31
CA GLY A 33 8.69 10.78 -32.13
C GLY A 33 9.19 12.19 -31.80
N ARG A 34 8.64 12.75 -30.70
CA ARG A 34 9.01 14.07 -30.21
C ARG A 34 10.46 14.05 -29.71
N GLN A 35 11.26 14.99 -30.19
CA GLN A 35 12.63 15.15 -29.73
C GLN A 35 12.69 16.11 -28.54
N PRO A 36 13.61 15.92 -27.60
CA PRO A 36 13.80 16.85 -26.47
C PRO A 36 14.37 18.18 -27.02
N ASP A 37 13.90 19.29 -26.49
CA ASP A 37 14.51 20.58 -26.67
C ASP A 37 15.65 20.81 -25.66
N ASP A 38 16.60 21.68 -26.04
CA ASP A 38 17.79 21.92 -25.21
C ASP A 38 17.45 22.59 -23.86
N ALA A 39 16.39 23.41 -23.80
CA ALA A 39 15.97 24.05 -22.56
C ALA A 39 15.42 23.02 -21.57
N ALA A 40 14.52 22.14 -22.02
CA ALA A 40 13.97 21.07 -21.18
C ALA A 40 15.05 20.09 -20.69
N LEU A 41 16.04 19.76 -21.54
CA LEU A 41 17.20 18.96 -21.13
C LEU A 41 18.01 19.67 -20.03
N ALA A 42 18.26 20.97 -20.18
CA ALA A 42 18.99 21.75 -19.19
C ALA A 42 18.22 21.82 -17.85
N GLU A 43 16.91 22.05 -17.90
CA GLU A 43 16.03 22.08 -16.70
C GLU A 43 16.05 20.74 -15.95
N VAL A 44 15.87 19.62 -16.67
CA VAL A 44 15.88 18.25 -16.09
C VAL A 44 17.25 17.95 -15.47
N ARG A 45 18.35 18.25 -16.17
CA ARG A 45 19.72 18.00 -15.68
C ARG A 45 20.10 18.87 -14.50
N ALA A 46 19.62 20.12 -14.46
CA ALA A 46 19.86 21.02 -13.33
C ALA A 46 19.19 20.50 -12.06
N LEU A 47 18.00 19.91 -12.19
CA LEU A 47 17.21 19.43 -11.05
C LEU A 47 17.64 18.04 -10.57
N ILE A 48 17.77 17.08 -11.47
CA ILE A 48 18.06 15.67 -11.14
C ILE A 48 19.56 15.44 -10.95
N GLY A 49 20.38 16.29 -11.52
CA GLY A 49 21.84 16.16 -11.58
C GLY A 49 22.31 15.43 -12.84
N LEU A 50 23.58 15.65 -13.17
CA LEU A 50 24.24 14.90 -14.24
C LEU A 50 24.68 13.55 -13.67
N SER A 51 24.35 12.50 -14.37
CA SER A 51 24.84 11.16 -14.04
C SER A 51 26.37 11.13 -14.06
N GLN A 52 27.00 10.93 -12.92
CA GLN A 52 28.45 10.73 -12.82
C GLN A 52 28.81 9.35 -13.37
N GLY A 53 29.18 9.27 -14.64
CA GLY A 53 29.90 8.12 -15.20
C GLY A 53 29.11 6.86 -15.55
N GLY A 54 27.81 6.76 -15.29
CA GLY A 54 27.04 5.51 -15.48
C GLY A 54 25.64 5.62 -16.11
N GLY A 55 25.13 6.82 -16.36
CA GLY A 55 23.72 7.02 -16.77
C GLY A 55 22.76 7.06 -15.58
N TYR A 56 21.55 7.53 -15.81
CA TYR A 56 20.48 7.53 -14.78
C TYR A 56 20.06 6.09 -14.43
N ARG A 57 19.81 5.84 -13.17
CA ARG A 57 19.29 4.54 -12.68
C ARG A 57 17.84 4.39 -13.12
N ARG A 58 17.53 3.29 -13.84
CA ARG A 58 16.17 3.01 -14.32
C ARG A 58 15.17 2.86 -13.17
N ASP A 59 15.59 2.25 -12.09
CA ASP A 59 14.79 2.01 -10.89
C ASP A 59 14.46 3.28 -10.10
N LEU A 60 15.10 4.42 -10.40
CA LEU A 60 14.80 5.72 -9.80
C LEU A 60 13.86 6.57 -10.66
N LEU A 61 13.20 6.01 -11.68
CA LEU A 61 12.31 6.79 -12.53
C LEU A 61 11.21 7.51 -11.74
N ILE A 62 10.60 6.83 -10.76
CA ILE A 62 9.52 7.43 -9.96
C ILE A 62 10.05 8.57 -9.10
N GLU A 63 11.24 8.43 -8.51
CA GLU A 63 11.91 9.48 -7.75
C GLU A 63 12.27 10.70 -8.63
N TYR A 64 12.68 10.47 -9.88
CA TYR A 64 12.91 11.56 -10.83
C TYR A 64 11.62 12.27 -11.22
N LEU A 65 10.53 11.51 -11.42
CA LEU A 65 9.20 12.08 -11.65
C LEU A 65 8.72 12.91 -10.45
N HIS A 66 8.96 12.45 -9.22
CA HIS A 66 8.67 13.25 -8.02
C HIS A 66 9.45 14.56 -8.00
N GLN A 67 10.75 14.54 -8.29
CA GLN A 67 11.56 15.78 -8.32
C GLN A 67 11.02 16.78 -9.35
N LEU A 68 10.65 16.31 -10.53
CA LEU A 68 10.05 17.17 -11.57
C LEU A 68 8.68 17.69 -11.13
N ASN A 69 7.81 16.80 -10.62
CA ASN A 69 6.46 17.15 -10.19
C ASN A 69 6.49 18.17 -9.03
N ASP A 70 7.33 17.95 -8.03
CA ASP A 70 7.43 18.81 -6.86
C ASP A 70 7.99 20.20 -7.22
N HIS A 71 8.98 20.25 -8.12
CA HIS A 71 9.59 21.50 -8.56
C HIS A 71 8.69 22.32 -9.49
N PHE A 72 8.14 21.67 -10.53
CA PHE A 72 7.34 22.34 -11.56
C PHE A 72 5.83 22.34 -11.26
N ARG A 73 5.39 21.69 -10.18
CA ARG A 73 3.98 21.51 -9.76
C ARG A 73 3.14 20.76 -10.80
N GLY A 74 3.77 19.80 -11.48
CA GLY A 74 3.21 18.94 -12.51
C GLY A 74 4.31 18.41 -13.42
N LEU A 75 3.99 17.41 -14.21
CA LEU A 75 4.89 16.78 -15.16
C LEU A 75 4.61 17.33 -16.56
N PHE A 76 5.41 18.30 -17.03
CA PHE A 76 5.27 18.81 -18.38
C PHE A 76 5.74 17.80 -19.43
N GLU A 77 5.00 17.69 -20.54
CA GLU A 77 5.34 16.76 -21.62
C GLU A 77 6.79 16.94 -22.13
N ARG A 78 7.29 18.20 -22.23
CA ARG A 78 8.68 18.48 -22.61
C ARG A 78 9.70 17.86 -21.65
N HIS A 79 9.42 17.89 -20.34
CA HIS A 79 10.31 17.31 -19.34
C HIS A 79 10.30 15.77 -19.37
N LEU A 80 9.14 15.15 -19.62
CA LEU A 80 9.06 13.70 -19.80
C LEU A 80 9.85 13.22 -21.02
N VAL A 81 9.81 13.99 -22.12
CA VAL A 81 10.62 13.71 -23.32
C VAL A 81 12.12 13.88 -23.03
N ALA A 82 12.51 14.93 -22.31
CA ALA A 82 13.89 15.18 -21.92
C ALA A 82 14.42 14.08 -20.97
N LEU A 83 13.64 13.70 -19.95
CA LEU A 83 13.98 12.63 -19.02
C LEU A 83 14.15 11.28 -19.74
N ALA A 84 13.22 10.93 -20.64
CA ALA A 84 13.31 9.71 -21.44
C ALA A 84 14.60 9.66 -22.28
N ALA A 85 14.96 10.76 -22.91
CA ALA A 85 16.18 10.88 -23.71
C ALA A 85 17.45 10.70 -22.86
N ASP A 86 17.54 11.36 -21.71
CA ASP A 86 18.68 11.28 -20.79
C ASP A 86 18.80 9.89 -20.13
N MET A 87 17.67 9.27 -19.78
CA MET A 87 17.63 7.89 -19.26
C MET A 87 17.87 6.83 -20.34
N ARG A 88 17.80 7.20 -21.62
CA ARG A 88 17.91 6.28 -22.77
C ARG A 88 16.85 5.18 -22.78
N ILE A 89 15.65 5.51 -22.35
CA ILE A 89 14.47 4.63 -22.38
C ILE A 89 13.41 5.20 -23.32
N PRO A 90 12.48 4.37 -23.85
CA PRO A 90 11.40 4.86 -24.67
C PRO A 90 10.54 5.91 -23.95
N MET A 91 10.15 6.98 -24.64
CA MET A 91 9.24 7.98 -24.07
C MET A 91 7.92 7.34 -23.60
N ALA A 92 7.45 6.31 -24.30
CA ALA A 92 6.24 5.57 -23.92
C ALA A 92 6.36 4.96 -22.52
N GLU A 93 7.52 4.42 -22.13
CA GLU A 93 7.76 3.89 -20.79
C GLU A 93 7.70 4.98 -19.71
N VAL A 94 8.32 6.14 -19.96
CA VAL A 94 8.24 7.25 -19.00
C VAL A 94 6.82 7.75 -18.85
N PHE A 95 6.09 7.87 -19.98
CA PHE A 95 4.71 8.35 -19.99
C PHE A 95 3.76 7.35 -19.30
N GLU A 96 3.90 6.05 -19.56
CA GLU A 96 3.05 5.03 -18.92
C GLU A 96 3.27 4.95 -17.41
N VAL A 97 4.52 5.13 -16.94
CA VAL A 97 4.79 5.20 -15.49
C VAL A 97 4.23 6.49 -14.91
N ALA A 98 4.45 7.64 -15.55
CA ALA A 98 3.94 8.93 -15.09
C ALA A 98 2.40 8.98 -15.03
N SER A 99 1.70 8.36 -15.99
CA SER A 99 0.23 8.34 -16.04
C SER A 99 -0.42 7.26 -15.17
N PHE A 100 0.35 6.30 -14.68
CA PHE A 100 -0.15 5.23 -13.83
C PHE A 100 -0.43 5.70 -12.39
N TYR A 101 0.37 6.61 -11.88
CA TYR A 101 0.31 7.04 -10.48
C TYR A 101 -0.53 8.30 -10.30
N HIS A 102 -1.51 8.28 -9.40
CA HIS A 102 -2.52 9.33 -9.22
C HIS A 102 -1.96 10.66 -8.70
N HIS A 103 -0.77 10.66 -8.08
CA HIS A 103 -0.17 11.89 -7.57
C HIS A 103 0.56 12.71 -8.65
N PHE A 104 0.79 12.15 -9.81
CA PHE A 104 1.40 12.85 -10.94
C PHE A 104 0.31 13.45 -11.84
N GLU A 105 0.49 14.73 -12.18
CA GLU A 105 -0.35 15.43 -13.14
C GLU A 105 0.46 15.75 -14.38
N ILE A 106 0.09 15.13 -15.52
CA ILE A 106 0.76 15.39 -16.81
C ILE A 106 0.14 16.62 -17.43
N LEU A 107 0.97 17.65 -17.68
CA LEU A 107 0.58 18.94 -18.20
C LEU A 107 1.13 19.16 -19.61
N LYS A 108 0.32 19.78 -20.48
CA LYS A 108 0.80 20.32 -21.75
C LYS A 108 1.71 21.52 -21.50
N ASP A 109 2.67 21.75 -22.38
CA ASP A 109 3.71 22.77 -22.19
C ASP A 109 3.20 24.23 -22.12
N ASN A 110 1.98 24.47 -22.60
CA ASN A 110 1.33 25.80 -22.58
C ASN A 110 0.35 26.00 -21.40
N VAL A 111 0.27 25.05 -20.49
CA VAL A 111 -0.62 25.12 -19.32
C VAL A 111 0.14 25.72 -18.14
N THR A 112 -0.49 26.63 -17.41
CA THR A 112 0.01 27.12 -16.13
C THR A 112 -0.43 26.16 -15.02
N PRO A 113 0.50 25.56 -14.24
CA PRO A 113 0.12 24.65 -13.18
C PRO A 113 -0.57 25.41 -12.04
N THR A 114 -1.48 24.74 -11.33
CA THR A 114 -2.07 25.28 -10.12
C THR A 114 -1.00 25.50 -9.05
N ARG A 115 -1.20 26.51 -8.20
CA ARG A 115 -0.22 26.84 -7.17
C ARG A 115 -0.18 25.80 -6.05
N LEU A 116 -1.32 25.15 -5.78
CA LEU A 116 -1.47 24.18 -4.70
C LEU A 116 -2.57 23.17 -5.05
N THR A 117 -2.39 21.93 -4.62
CA THR A 117 -3.44 20.90 -4.69
C THR A 117 -3.92 20.56 -3.27
N VAL A 118 -5.24 20.54 -3.08
CA VAL A 118 -5.92 20.02 -1.88
C VAL A 118 -6.56 18.69 -2.23
N ARG A 119 -6.13 17.62 -1.57
CA ARG A 119 -6.68 16.27 -1.71
C ARG A 119 -7.60 15.98 -0.54
N VAL A 120 -8.90 15.92 -0.76
CA VAL A 120 -9.90 15.60 0.28
C VAL A 120 -10.18 14.11 0.25
N CYS A 121 -9.97 13.43 1.37
CA CYS A 121 -10.23 12.00 1.49
C CYS A 121 -11.72 11.69 1.35
N GLU A 122 -12.08 10.79 0.43
CA GLU A 122 -13.45 10.32 0.20
C GLU A 122 -13.69 8.88 0.71
N SER A 123 -12.76 8.31 1.47
CA SER A 123 -12.93 6.97 2.05
C SER A 123 -14.03 6.94 3.10
N LEU A 124 -14.59 5.75 3.36
CA LEU A 124 -15.80 5.54 4.18
C LEU A 124 -15.80 6.32 5.49
N SER A 125 -14.72 6.28 6.29
CA SER A 125 -14.68 7.01 7.56
C SER A 125 -14.80 8.52 7.38
N CYS A 126 -14.22 9.08 6.30
CA CYS A 126 -14.34 10.49 5.97
C CYS A 126 -15.74 10.84 5.40
N GLN A 127 -16.34 9.94 4.60
CA GLN A 127 -17.73 10.09 4.16
C GLN A 127 -18.70 10.15 5.34
N LEU A 128 -18.58 9.21 6.29
CA LEU A 128 -19.37 9.20 7.53
C LEU A 128 -19.20 10.50 8.35
N ALA A 129 -18.05 11.16 8.23
CA ALA A 129 -17.74 12.42 8.90
C ALA A 129 -18.05 13.67 8.04
N GLY A 130 -18.68 13.53 6.87
CA GLY A 130 -19.17 14.64 6.05
C GLY A 130 -18.17 15.22 5.05
N ALA A 131 -17.18 14.44 4.58
CA ALA A 131 -16.19 14.88 3.59
C ALA A 131 -16.78 15.40 2.28
N GLU A 132 -17.96 14.90 1.86
CA GLU A 132 -18.62 15.34 0.63
C GLU A 132 -18.94 16.85 0.67
N ALA A 133 -19.37 17.37 1.83
CA ALA A 133 -19.63 18.80 1.99
C ALA A 133 -18.37 19.68 1.83
N LEU A 134 -17.18 19.12 2.09
CA LEU A 134 -15.90 19.80 1.83
C LEU A 134 -15.64 19.86 0.32
N LEU A 135 -15.82 18.74 -0.37
CA LEU A 135 -15.62 18.63 -1.82
C LEU A 135 -16.56 19.56 -2.62
N GLU A 136 -17.79 19.75 -2.16
CA GLU A 136 -18.75 20.65 -2.79
C GLU A 136 -18.39 22.14 -2.60
N LYS A 137 -17.92 22.53 -1.40
CA LYS A 137 -17.76 23.94 -1.03
C LYS A 137 -16.39 24.51 -1.37
N LEU A 138 -15.31 23.70 -1.26
CA LEU A 138 -13.94 24.18 -1.38
C LEU A 138 -13.59 24.74 -2.76
N PRO A 139 -14.01 24.15 -3.91
CA PRO A 139 -13.63 24.68 -5.22
C PRO A 139 -14.06 26.13 -5.45
N ALA A 140 -15.29 26.47 -5.05
CA ALA A 140 -15.81 27.83 -5.17
C ALA A 140 -15.10 28.82 -4.22
N LEU A 141 -14.70 28.35 -3.03
CA LEU A 141 -14.07 29.20 -2.01
C LEU A 141 -12.59 29.47 -2.33
N LEU A 142 -11.84 28.46 -2.81
CA LEU A 142 -10.39 28.53 -2.99
C LEU A 142 -9.98 29.10 -4.37
N GLY A 143 -10.90 29.14 -5.32
CA GLY A 143 -10.66 29.71 -6.65
C GLY A 143 -9.74 28.85 -7.55
N ALA A 144 -9.45 29.38 -8.74
CA ALA A 144 -8.76 28.62 -9.81
C ALA A 144 -7.26 28.35 -9.56
N GLU A 145 -6.65 29.06 -8.62
CA GLU A 145 -5.22 28.86 -8.27
C GLU A 145 -4.99 27.60 -7.44
N VAL A 146 -6.06 27.05 -6.83
CA VAL A 146 -6.01 25.87 -5.96
C VAL A 146 -6.85 24.76 -6.57
N ARG A 147 -6.23 23.64 -6.84
CA ARG A 147 -6.91 22.44 -7.33
C ARG A 147 -7.45 21.63 -6.15
N VAL A 148 -8.76 21.39 -6.11
CA VAL A 148 -9.39 20.50 -5.14
C VAL A 148 -9.73 19.19 -5.83
N VAL A 149 -9.24 18.07 -5.29
CA VAL A 149 -9.46 16.74 -5.85
C VAL A 149 -9.92 15.75 -4.78
N ARG A 150 -10.70 14.76 -5.19
CA ARG A 150 -10.99 13.58 -4.40
C ARG A 150 -9.72 12.76 -4.23
N ALA A 151 -9.56 12.12 -3.10
CA ALA A 151 -8.44 11.23 -2.83
C ALA A 151 -8.91 9.97 -2.12
N PRO A 152 -8.29 8.82 -2.36
CA PRO A 152 -8.52 7.62 -1.58
C PRO A 152 -8.09 7.83 -0.13
N CYS A 153 -8.08 6.76 0.67
CA CYS A 153 -7.73 6.87 2.08
C CYS A 153 -6.31 7.40 2.27
N ILE A 154 -6.19 8.56 2.95
CA ILE A 154 -4.92 9.18 3.30
C ILE A 154 -4.38 8.73 4.67
N GLY A 155 -4.94 7.65 5.24
CA GLY A 155 -4.48 7.03 6.49
C GLY A 155 -4.67 7.88 7.75
N ARG A 156 -5.72 8.72 7.81
CA ARG A 156 -6.07 9.55 8.99
C ARG A 156 -7.53 9.37 9.40
N CYS A 157 -8.01 8.12 9.35
CA CYS A 157 -9.43 7.80 9.58
C CYS A 157 -9.89 8.10 11.00
N GLU A 158 -8.97 8.10 11.98
CA GLU A 158 -9.25 8.51 13.36
C GLU A 158 -9.45 10.02 13.53
N GLN A 159 -9.07 10.79 12.51
CA GLN A 159 -9.19 12.24 12.45
C GLN A 159 -10.14 12.68 11.33
N ALA A 160 -11.06 11.81 10.95
CA ALA A 160 -12.02 12.10 9.89
C ALA A 160 -12.93 13.33 10.20
N PRO A 161 -13.30 14.15 9.18
CA PRO A 161 -12.82 14.08 7.81
C PRO A 161 -11.38 14.61 7.70
N ALA A 162 -10.63 14.13 6.70
CA ALA A 162 -9.22 14.47 6.56
C ALA A 162 -8.87 14.89 5.13
N ALA A 163 -7.85 15.75 4.99
CA ALA A 163 -7.36 16.22 3.70
C ALA A 163 -5.83 16.41 3.73
N LEU A 164 -5.21 16.42 2.54
CA LEU A 164 -3.84 16.88 2.31
C LEU A 164 -3.87 18.25 1.65
N VAL A 165 -3.16 19.23 2.21
CA VAL A 165 -2.93 20.55 1.63
C VAL A 165 -1.47 20.60 1.17
N GLY A 166 -1.23 20.31 -0.10
CA GLY A 166 0.12 20.04 -0.59
C GLY A 166 0.71 18.82 0.12
N ASP A 167 1.79 19.05 0.89
CA ASP A 167 2.51 18.04 1.70
C ASP A 167 2.15 18.08 3.20
N SER A 168 1.01 18.62 3.56
CA SER A 168 0.60 18.75 4.98
C SER A 168 -0.75 18.09 5.22
N SER A 169 -0.80 17.17 6.19
CA SER A 169 -2.02 16.47 6.57
C SER A 169 -2.88 17.32 7.49
N ILE A 170 -4.17 17.43 7.21
CA ILE A 170 -5.16 18.13 8.03
C ILE A 170 -6.23 17.15 8.48
N GLY A 171 -6.24 16.85 9.77
CA GLY A 171 -7.32 16.06 10.39
C GLY A 171 -8.45 16.93 10.92
N HIS A 172 -9.62 16.34 11.18
CA HIS A 172 -10.84 17.04 11.59
C HIS A 172 -11.12 18.25 10.69
N ALA A 173 -10.95 18.04 9.39
CA ALA A 173 -10.95 19.07 8.38
C ALA A 173 -12.31 19.78 8.32
N SER A 174 -12.26 21.09 8.30
CA SER A 174 -13.42 21.96 8.08
C SER A 174 -13.14 22.92 6.93
N VAL A 175 -14.20 23.49 6.32
CA VAL A 175 -14.04 24.46 5.22
C VAL A 175 -13.14 25.64 5.65
N ALA A 176 -13.36 26.18 6.85
CA ALA A 176 -12.57 27.29 7.37
C ALA A 176 -11.11 26.87 7.64
N GLY A 177 -10.88 25.71 8.29
CA GLY A 177 -9.54 25.23 8.60
C GLY A 177 -8.73 24.89 7.35
N LEU A 178 -9.37 24.33 6.32
CA LEU A 178 -8.71 24.07 5.03
C LEU A 178 -8.38 25.36 4.29
N ALA A 179 -9.27 26.35 4.29
CA ALA A 179 -8.99 27.65 3.69
C ALA A 179 -7.81 28.36 4.40
N GLU A 180 -7.75 28.30 5.73
CA GLU A 180 -6.61 28.83 6.50
C GLU A 180 -5.31 28.09 6.15
N ALA A 181 -5.32 26.75 6.13
CA ALA A 181 -4.15 25.95 5.78
C ALA A 181 -3.64 26.24 4.36
N VAL A 182 -4.55 26.42 3.39
CA VAL A 182 -4.22 26.85 2.02
C VAL A 182 -3.56 28.22 2.02
N ASN A 183 -4.12 29.21 2.72
CA ASN A 183 -3.55 30.55 2.77
C ASN A 183 -2.13 30.55 3.40
N LEU A 184 -1.92 29.78 4.46
CA LEU A 184 -0.60 29.63 5.09
C LEU A 184 0.41 28.99 4.12
N LYS A 185 0.01 27.96 3.38
CA LYS A 185 0.88 27.31 2.37
C LYS A 185 1.22 28.25 1.22
N LEU A 186 0.23 28.98 0.69
CA LEU A 186 0.45 29.95 -0.40
C LEU A 186 1.34 31.12 0.02
N ALA A 187 1.34 31.49 1.31
CA ALA A 187 2.22 32.48 1.91
C ALA A 187 3.63 31.94 2.24
N ASN A 188 3.97 30.70 1.86
CA ASN A 188 5.22 30.00 2.22
C ASN A 188 5.49 29.99 3.74
N ALA A 189 4.44 29.90 4.55
CA ALA A 189 4.57 29.72 5.99
C ALA A 189 5.26 28.38 6.30
N LYS A 190 5.96 28.32 7.44
CA LYS A 190 6.63 27.08 7.87
C LYS A 190 5.61 25.93 7.97
N PRO A 191 6.03 24.69 7.64
CA PRO A 191 5.19 23.51 7.84
C PRO A 191 4.66 23.46 9.28
N LEU A 192 3.43 22.96 9.43
CA LEU A 192 2.88 22.69 10.75
C LEU A 192 3.78 21.69 11.50
N PRO A 193 4.02 21.89 12.81
CA PRO A 193 4.81 20.93 13.57
C PRO A 193 4.15 19.57 13.59
N LEU A 194 4.97 18.51 13.62
CA LEU A 194 4.49 17.14 13.78
C LEU A 194 3.60 17.01 15.01
N ALA A 195 2.49 16.30 14.89
CA ALA A 195 1.55 16.05 15.98
C ALA A 195 2.18 15.25 17.15
N ALA A 196 3.19 14.43 16.85
CA ALA A 196 3.97 13.68 17.83
C ALA A 196 5.47 13.97 17.62
N LYS A 197 6.23 14.05 18.71
CA LYS A 197 7.69 14.13 18.65
C LYS A 197 8.23 12.69 18.65
N PRO A 198 8.92 12.25 17.59
CA PRO A 198 9.45 10.90 17.52
C PRO A 198 10.56 10.67 18.56
N VAL A 199 10.70 9.43 19.01
CA VAL A 199 11.81 9.02 19.87
C VAL A 199 13.12 9.18 19.09
N ALA A 200 13.99 10.04 19.60
CA ALA A 200 15.30 10.28 18.98
C ALA A 200 16.25 9.09 19.21
N MET A 201 17.20 8.90 18.30
CA MET A 201 18.18 7.79 18.36
C MET A 201 18.93 7.70 19.68
N ALA A 202 19.35 8.86 20.24
CA ALA A 202 20.03 8.89 21.54
C ALA A 202 19.16 8.34 22.68
N THR A 203 17.89 8.75 22.73
CA THR A 203 16.92 8.25 23.72
C THR A 203 16.67 6.75 23.52
N TYR A 204 16.52 6.32 22.27
CA TYR A 204 16.31 4.92 21.94
C TYR A 204 17.49 4.04 22.38
N ARG A 205 18.73 4.50 22.15
CA ARG A 205 19.95 3.81 22.61
C ARG A 205 20.10 3.76 24.13
N GLN A 206 19.78 4.85 24.83
CA GLN A 206 19.77 4.89 26.29
C GLN A 206 18.82 3.84 26.89
N ALA A 207 17.73 3.52 26.19
CA ALA A 207 16.78 2.46 26.54
C ALA A 207 17.21 1.05 26.02
N GLY A 208 18.48 0.85 25.69
CA GLY A 208 19.02 -0.43 25.20
C GLY A 208 18.80 -0.69 23.71
N GLY A 209 18.33 0.30 22.95
CA GLY A 209 18.09 0.17 21.51
C GLY A 209 19.36 -0.21 20.73
N TYR A 210 19.19 -1.05 19.72
CA TYR A 210 20.21 -1.66 18.86
C TYR A 210 21.17 -2.62 19.56
N ALA A 211 21.10 -2.81 20.88
CA ALA A 211 21.95 -3.75 21.59
C ALA A 211 21.71 -5.21 21.17
N LEU A 212 20.42 -5.57 20.99
CA LEU A 212 20.02 -6.90 20.55
C LEU A 212 20.48 -7.17 19.10
N ALA A 213 20.27 -6.23 18.20
CA ALA A 213 20.74 -6.35 16.81
C ALA A 213 22.27 -6.50 16.74
N ALA A 214 23.02 -5.74 17.57
CA ALA A 214 24.46 -5.87 17.67
C ALA A 214 24.90 -7.22 18.25
N ALA A 215 24.20 -7.78 19.22
CA ALA A 215 24.45 -9.11 19.79
C ALA A 215 24.25 -10.21 18.72
N ILE A 216 23.18 -10.13 17.92
CA ILE A 216 22.94 -11.05 16.80
C ILE A 216 24.08 -10.93 15.76
N GLN A 217 24.50 -9.70 15.43
CA GLN A 217 25.61 -9.49 14.50
C GLN A 217 26.93 -10.10 14.98
N ARG A 218 27.20 -10.13 16.29
CA ARG A 218 28.37 -10.78 16.87
C ARG A 218 28.23 -12.30 16.97
N GLY A 219 27.09 -12.88 16.59
CA GLY A 219 26.82 -14.30 16.68
C GLY A 219 26.48 -14.81 18.09
N GLU A 220 26.12 -13.91 19.02
CA GLU A 220 25.66 -14.28 20.38
C GLU A 220 24.28 -14.94 20.36
N ARG A 221 23.53 -14.74 19.31
CA ARG A 221 22.31 -15.47 18.95
C ARG A 221 22.38 -15.94 17.51
N ASP A 222 22.20 -17.23 17.29
CA ASP A 222 22.19 -17.80 15.95
C ASP A 222 20.85 -17.53 15.23
N ALA A 223 20.88 -17.57 13.90
CA ALA A 223 19.73 -17.24 13.07
C ALA A 223 18.55 -18.20 13.29
N GLU A 224 18.79 -19.49 13.54
CA GLU A 224 17.72 -20.45 13.75
C GLU A 224 17.03 -20.24 15.09
N SER A 225 17.75 -19.84 16.13
CA SER A 225 17.17 -19.49 17.43
C SER A 225 16.23 -18.29 17.31
N VAL A 226 16.60 -17.28 16.51
CA VAL A 226 15.74 -16.11 16.25
C VAL A 226 14.48 -16.51 15.46
N ILE A 227 14.64 -17.29 14.39
CA ILE A 227 13.50 -17.77 13.57
C ILE A 227 12.54 -18.60 14.42
N SER A 228 13.08 -19.54 15.19
CA SER A 228 12.28 -20.40 16.08
C SER A 228 11.53 -19.60 17.15
N ALA A 229 12.14 -18.57 17.72
CA ALA A 229 11.47 -17.67 18.67
C ALA A 229 10.26 -16.97 18.04
N LEU A 230 10.38 -16.46 16.79
CA LEU A 230 9.25 -15.84 16.09
C LEU A 230 8.13 -16.82 15.75
N GLU A 231 8.47 -18.08 15.43
CA GLU A 231 7.49 -19.14 15.18
C GLU A 231 6.75 -19.53 16.47
N HIS A 232 7.46 -19.71 17.59
CA HIS A 232 6.86 -20.01 18.89
C HIS A 232 5.97 -18.87 19.40
N ALA A 233 6.38 -17.62 19.17
CA ALA A 233 5.55 -16.44 19.45
C ALA A 233 4.26 -16.44 18.65
N GLY A 234 4.22 -17.14 17.52
CA GLY A 234 3.09 -17.13 16.60
C GLY A 234 2.99 -15.81 15.80
N LEU A 235 4.10 -15.09 15.61
CA LEU A 235 4.10 -13.86 14.82
C LEU A 235 3.78 -14.15 13.35
N ARG A 236 2.69 -13.55 12.87
CA ARG A 236 2.25 -13.63 11.47
C ARG A 236 2.46 -12.27 10.79
N GLY A 237 2.50 -12.25 9.47
CA GLY A 237 2.55 -11.01 8.69
C GLY A 237 1.31 -10.14 8.96
N LEU A 238 1.53 -8.92 9.46
CA LEU A 238 0.47 -8.01 9.92
C LEU A 238 -0.01 -7.04 8.82
N GLY A 239 0.46 -7.22 7.59
CA GLY A 239 0.00 -6.46 6.41
C GLY A 239 -1.29 -6.97 5.76
N GLY A 240 -1.83 -8.12 6.21
CA GLY A 240 -3.11 -8.65 5.71
C GLY A 240 -3.14 -10.15 5.44
N ALA A 241 -2.13 -10.71 4.80
CA ALA A 241 -2.10 -12.13 4.39
C ALA A 241 -1.86 -13.11 5.55
N GLY A 242 -1.26 -12.67 6.64
CA GLY A 242 -1.08 -13.48 7.84
C GLY A 242 -0.14 -14.68 7.71
N PHE A 243 0.80 -14.66 6.77
CA PHE A 243 1.78 -15.75 6.65
C PHE A 243 2.75 -15.76 7.85
N PRO A 244 3.12 -16.92 8.43
CA PRO A 244 4.03 -16.99 9.58
C PRO A 244 5.39 -16.36 9.29
N ALA A 245 5.79 -15.36 10.09
CA ALA A 245 6.99 -14.54 9.83
C ALA A 245 8.28 -15.38 9.87
N GLY A 246 8.47 -16.20 10.90
CA GLY A 246 9.66 -17.07 11.01
C GLY A 246 9.77 -18.04 9.83
N ARG A 247 8.66 -18.65 9.41
CA ARG A 247 8.64 -19.53 8.21
C ARG A 247 9.04 -18.78 6.94
N LYS A 248 8.56 -17.53 6.74
CA LYS A 248 8.96 -16.69 5.60
C LYS A 248 10.47 -16.45 5.61
N TRP A 249 11.05 -16.13 6.76
CA TRP A 249 12.52 -15.94 6.90
C TRP A 249 13.30 -17.19 6.54
N ARG A 250 12.88 -18.36 7.04
CA ARG A 250 13.52 -19.64 6.72
C ARG A 250 13.48 -19.96 5.22
N ILE A 251 12.34 -19.73 4.57
CA ILE A 251 12.19 -19.95 3.12
C ILE A 251 13.16 -19.07 2.33
N VAL A 252 13.15 -17.74 2.57
CA VAL A 252 14.02 -16.82 1.83
C VAL A 252 15.49 -17.09 2.10
N ARG A 253 15.85 -17.41 3.34
CA ARG A 253 17.21 -17.77 3.72
C ARG A 253 17.73 -19.02 3.00
N GLY A 254 16.84 -19.92 2.57
CA GLY A 254 17.16 -21.13 1.81
C GLY A 254 17.58 -20.88 0.36
N PHE A 255 17.27 -19.72 -0.21
CA PHE A 255 17.69 -19.37 -1.57
C PHE A 255 19.11 -18.81 -1.62
N SER A 256 19.72 -18.80 -2.82
CA SER A 256 21.07 -18.30 -3.03
C SER A 256 21.21 -16.80 -2.77
N ALA A 257 22.35 -16.36 -2.23
CA ALA A 257 22.73 -14.94 -2.18
C ALA A 257 23.07 -14.40 -3.59
N PRO A 258 22.99 -13.08 -3.84
CA PRO A 258 22.54 -12.05 -2.92
C PRO A 258 21.02 -12.08 -2.70
N ARG A 259 20.58 -11.82 -1.47
CA ARG A 259 19.18 -11.68 -1.09
C ARG A 259 18.88 -10.23 -0.76
N PHE A 260 17.67 -9.79 -1.04
CA PHE A 260 17.22 -8.43 -0.75
C PHE A 260 16.04 -8.44 0.21
N MET A 261 15.71 -7.27 0.74
CA MET A 261 14.54 -7.07 1.58
C MET A 261 13.73 -5.90 1.05
N ALA A 262 12.41 -6.08 0.98
CA ALA A 262 11.44 -5.04 0.68
C ALA A 262 10.53 -4.83 1.89
N VAL A 263 10.44 -3.60 2.36
CA VAL A 263 9.57 -3.24 3.49
C VAL A 263 8.39 -2.46 2.98
N ASN A 264 7.20 -2.99 3.26
CA ASN A 264 5.94 -2.44 2.82
C ASN A 264 5.38 -1.47 3.87
N ILE A 265 5.37 -0.18 3.54
CA ILE A 265 4.66 0.88 4.26
C ILE A 265 3.70 1.60 3.29
N ASP A 266 3.15 0.85 2.34
CA ASP A 266 2.06 1.31 1.47
C ASP A 266 0.71 0.99 2.13
N GLU A 267 0.44 1.65 3.25
CA GLU A 267 -0.72 1.46 4.10
C GLU A 267 -1.96 2.14 3.48
N GLY A 268 -2.38 1.67 2.30
CA GLY A 268 -3.44 2.27 1.49
C GLY A 268 -4.86 1.72 1.74
N GLU A 269 -5.02 0.63 2.49
CA GLU A 269 -6.32 0.02 2.78
C GLU A 269 -7.23 0.98 3.55
N PRO A 270 -8.46 1.28 3.06
CA PRO A 270 -9.40 2.14 3.76
C PRO A 270 -9.64 1.73 5.22
N GLY A 271 -9.40 2.66 6.13
CA GLY A 271 -9.52 2.40 7.57
C GLY A 271 -8.21 2.00 8.26
N THR A 272 -7.11 1.77 7.53
CA THR A 272 -5.81 1.39 8.10
C THR A 272 -4.91 2.60 8.32
N PHE A 273 -4.30 2.72 9.51
CA PHE A 273 -3.35 3.79 9.87
C PHE A 273 -2.43 3.42 11.04
N LYS A 274 -2.25 2.13 11.32
CA LYS A 274 -1.44 1.62 12.43
C LYS A 274 0.06 1.79 12.20
N ASP A 275 0.54 1.62 10.96
CA ASP A 275 1.95 1.74 10.61
C ASP A 275 2.39 3.21 10.73
N ARG A 276 1.58 4.17 10.23
CA ARG A 276 1.78 5.59 10.46
C ARG A 276 1.87 5.92 11.95
N HIS A 277 0.95 5.40 12.75
CA HIS A 277 0.88 5.66 14.18
C HIS A 277 2.20 5.34 14.92
N TYR A 278 2.80 4.20 14.60
CA TYR A 278 4.08 3.81 15.20
C TYR A 278 5.27 4.52 14.58
N LEU A 279 5.27 4.73 13.27
CA LEU A 279 6.37 5.39 12.57
C LEU A 279 6.53 6.85 13.02
N GLU A 280 5.44 7.58 13.23
CA GLU A 280 5.46 8.94 13.77
C GLU A 280 6.06 9.02 15.20
N ARG A 281 6.09 7.91 15.96
CA ARG A 281 6.46 7.88 17.38
C ARG A 281 7.80 7.20 17.66
N ASP A 282 8.04 6.03 17.07
CA ASP A 282 9.21 5.20 17.37
C ASP A 282 9.80 4.54 16.11
N PRO A 283 10.43 5.33 15.22
CA PRO A 283 11.01 4.82 13.99
C PRO A 283 12.19 3.90 14.24
N HIS A 284 12.96 4.10 15.32
CA HIS A 284 14.15 3.30 15.60
C HIS A 284 13.83 1.87 16.02
N ARG A 285 12.70 1.63 16.69
CA ARG A 285 12.25 0.28 17.03
C ARG A 285 11.95 -0.53 15.76
N PHE A 286 11.33 0.09 14.77
CA PHE A 286 11.12 -0.52 13.46
C PHE A 286 12.45 -0.80 12.76
N LEU A 287 13.37 0.18 12.73
CA LEU A 287 14.69 0.02 12.10
C LEU A 287 15.52 -1.07 12.76
N GLU A 288 15.45 -1.24 14.09
CA GLU A 288 16.14 -2.37 14.74
C GLU A 288 15.55 -3.72 14.33
N GLY A 289 14.20 -3.85 14.28
CA GLY A 289 13.55 -5.07 13.80
C GLY A 289 13.89 -5.40 12.34
N LEU A 290 13.95 -4.38 11.49
CA LEU A 290 14.39 -4.49 10.10
C LEU A 290 15.84 -4.99 10.01
N LEU A 291 16.77 -4.44 10.80
CA LEU A 291 18.17 -4.85 10.81
C LEU A 291 18.33 -6.30 11.29
N ILE A 292 17.59 -6.69 12.32
CA ILE A 292 17.57 -8.09 12.79
C ILE A 292 17.11 -9.03 11.67
N ALA A 293 16.04 -8.68 10.98
CA ALA A 293 15.54 -9.47 9.85
C ALA A 293 16.57 -9.58 8.72
N ALA A 294 17.19 -8.46 8.35
CA ALA A 294 18.20 -8.41 7.30
C ALA A 294 19.42 -9.28 7.64
N GLN A 295 19.90 -9.24 8.89
CA GLN A 295 21.02 -10.06 9.36
C GLN A 295 20.69 -11.55 9.36
N VAL A 296 19.55 -11.93 9.96
CA VAL A 296 19.14 -13.34 10.10
C VAL A 296 18.92 -14.00 8.74
N VAL A 297 18.33 -13.27 7.79
CA VAL A 297 18.09 -13.78 6.44
C VAL A 297 19.31 -13.62 5.53
N GLY A 298 20.24 -12.74 5.87
CA GLY A 298 21.43 -12.43 5.07
C GLY A 298 21.09 -11.57 3.85
N CYS A 299 20.36 -10.48 4.07
CA CYS A 299 20.02 -9.52 3.04
C CYS A 299 21.14 -8.48 2.87
N GLU A 300 21.58 -8.26 1.63
CA GLU A 300 22.64 -7.28 1.29
C GLU A 300 22.08 -5.87 1.12
N ALA A 301 20.82 -5.76 0.70
CA ALA A 301 20.15 -4.48 0.52
C ALA A 301 18.70 -4.53 1.03
N VAL A 302 18.24 -3.39 1.51
CA VAL A 302 16.89 -3.16 2.04
C VAL A 302 16.28 -1.96 1.33
N TYR A 303 15.09 -2.15 0.78
CA TYR A 303 14.30 -1.12 0.14
C TYR A 303 13.04 -0.89 0.96
N ILE A 304 12.88 0.32 1.51
CA ILE A 304 11.72 0.70 2.32
C ILE A 304 10.78 1.49 1.42
N TYR A 305 9.61 0.95 1.13
CA TYR A 305 8.60 1.61 0.30
C TYR A 305 7.57 2.29 1.18
N LEU A 306 7.54 3.62 1.15
CA LEU A 306 6.63 4.46 1.94
C LEU A 306 5.67 5.19 1.01
N ARG A 307 4.37 5.08 1.26
CA ARG A 307 3.35 5.80 0.48
C ARG A 307 3.51 7.32 0.56
N ASP A 308 3.16 8.00 -0.53
CA ASP A 308 3.32 9.45 -0.67
C ASP A 308 2.38 10.27 0.25
N GLU A 309 1.24 9.70 0.61
CA GLU A 309 0.25 10.33 1.50
C GLU A 309 0.72 10.50 2.95
N TYR A 310 1.94 10.02 3.28
CA TYR A 310 2.55 10.15 4.60
C TYR A 310 3.79 11.07 4.61
N PRO A 311 3.66 12.36 4.21
CA PRO A 311 4.80 13.27 4.09
C PRO A 311 5.54 13.49 5.42
N GLU A 312 4.81 13.51 6.54
CA GLU A 312 5.40 13.63 7.87
C GLU A 312 6.23 12.39 8.23
N CYS A 313 5.72 11.20 7.94
CA CYS A 313 6.44 9.93 8.15
C CYS A 313 7.69 9.85 7.27
N HIS A 314 7.62 10.36 6.04
CA HIS A 314 8.78 10.42 5.16
C HIS A 314 9.92 11.25 5.75
N THR A 315 9.57 12.40 6.34
CA THR A 315 10.54 13.27 7.04
C THR A 315 11.15 12.57 8.26
N VAL A 316 10.31 11.94 9.10
CA VAL A 316 10.75 11.21 10.30
C VAL A 316 11.66 10.04 9.93
N LEU A 317 11.26 9.23 8.96
CA LEU A 317 12.02 8.02 8.58
C LEU A 317 13.34 8.39 7.90
N ARG A 318 13.36 9.40 7.04
CA ARG A 318 14.59 9.90 6.41
C ARG A 318 15.60 10.36 7.47
N GLN A 319 15.15 11.11 8.49
CA GLN A 319 16.01 11.54 9.58
C GLN A 319 16.52 10.34 10.39
N ALA A 320 15.64 9.39 10.75
CA ALA A 320 16.04 8.22 11.53
C ALA A 320 17.04 7.32 10.79
N ILE A 321 16.90 7.18 9.46
CA ILE A 321 17.89 6.46 8.64
C ILE A 321 19.22 7.23 8.59
N ALA A 322 19.18 8.55 8.42
CA ALA A 322 20.38 9.37 8.41
C ALA A 322 21.13 9.30 9.75
N ASP A 323 20.42 9.39 10.87
CA ASP A 323 21.02 9.23 12.21
C ASP A 323 21.66 7.85 12.38
N LEU A 324 21.00 6.79 11.94
CA LEU A 324 21.50 5.42 11.98
C LEU A 324 22.76 5.23 11.11
N GLN A 325 22.80 5.85 9.93
CA GLN A 325 23.95 5.80 9.02
C GLN A 325 25.13 6.62 9.53
N ALA A 326 24.88 7.73 10.24
CA ALA A 326 25.91 8.59 10.82
C ALA A 326 26.62 7.93 12.02
N ASP A 327 25.88 7.15 12.81
CA ASP A 327 26.43 6.43 13.98
C ASP A 327 25.86 4.99 14.02
N PRO A 328 26.37 4.09 13.15
CA PRO A 328 25.85 2.74 13.03
C PRO A 328 26.31 1.84 14.19
N PRO A 329 25.44 0.98 14.74
CA PRO A 329 25.83 0.03 15.80
C PRO A 329 26.73 -1.11 15.31
N PHE A 330 26.78 -1.35 14.00
CA PHE A 330 27.58 -2.33 13.26
C PHE A 330 27.52 -1.99 11.76
N PRO A 331 28.30 -2.63 10.86
CA PRO A 331 28.19 -2.42 9.42
C PRO A 331 26.76 -2.69 8.92
N LEU A 332 26.13 -1.67 8.33
CA LEU A 332 24.75 -1.74 7.86
C LEU A 332 24.64 -2.36 6.46
N PRO A 333 23.55 -3.05 6.13
CA PRO A 333 23.21 -3.33 4.74
C PRO A 333 22.97 -2.02 3.99
N HIS A 334 22.95 -2.07 2.66
CA HIS A 334 22.48 -0.91 1.87
C HIS A 334 20.99 -0.66 2.17
N ILE A 335 20.64 0.57 2.56
CA ILE A 335 19.25 0.96 2.88
C ILE A 335 18.84 2.09 1.96
N GLU A 336 17.78 1.86 1.18
CA GLU A 336 17.15 2.88 0.35
C GLU A 336 15.69 3.11 0.78
N LEU A 337 15.32 4.39 0.96
CA LEU A 337 13.93 4.81 1.13
C LEU A 337 13.35 5.15 -0.23
N ARG A 338 12.23 4.51 -0.59
CA ARG A 338 11.48 4.73 -1.83
C ARG A 338 10.14 5.38 -1.51
N ARG A 339 9.79 6.38 -2.32
CA ARG A 339 8.55 7.14 -2.18
C ARG A 339 7.51 6.59 -3.15
N GLY A 340 6.35 6.14 -2.63
CA GLY A 340 5.17 5.83 -3.46
C GLY A 340 4.66 7.06 -4.19
N ALA A 341 3.67 6.89 -5.07
CA ALA A 341 3.13 8.00 -5.85
C ALA A 341 1.59 7.96 -6.00
N GLY A 342 0.90 7.43 -4.99
CA GLY A 342 -0.56 7.35 -4.95
C GLY A 342 -1.11 6.22 -5.81
N ALA A 343 -0.85 4.96 -5.43
CA ALA A 343 -1.45 3.78 -6.03
C ALA A 343 -1.54 2.67 -4.99
N TYR A 344 -2.74 2.40 -4.47
CA TYR A 344 -3.01 1.34 -3.48
C TYR A 344 -2.47 -0.02 -3.88
N ILE A 345 -2.50 -0.33 -5.18
CA ILE A 345 -2.01 -1.62 -5.69
C ILE A 345 -0.54 -1.88 -5.35
N CYS A 346 0.27 -0.84 -5.12
CA CYS A 346 1.67 -0.98 -4.71
C CYS A 346 1.82 -1.57 -3.29
N GLY A 347 0.75 -1.70 -2.52
CA GLY A 347 0.70 -2.52 -1.31
C GLY A 347 0.71 -4.03 -1.56
N GLU A 348 0.44 -4.48 -2.79
CA GLU A 348 0.64 -5.88 -3.19
C GLU A 348 2.14 -6.15 -3.40
N GLU A 349 2.65 -7.25 -2.84
CA GLU A 349 4.09 -7.52 -2.72
C GLU A 349 4.86 -7.44 -4.05
N SER A 350 4.30 -7.96 -5.14
CA SER A 350 4.95 -7.95 -6.46
C SER A 350 4.78 -6.64 -7.22
N ALA A 351 3.65 -5.95 -7.04
CA ALA A 351 3.42 -4.60 -7.55
C ALA A 351 4.35 -3.57 -6.90
N MET A 352 4.59 -3.69 -5.58
CA MET A 352 5.56 -2.87 -4.88
C MET A 352 6.97 -3.05 -5.47
N ILE A 353 7.36 -4.28 -5.78
CA ILE A 353 8.65 -4.58 -6.40
C ILE A 353 8.75 -3.94 -7.79
N GLU A 354 7.72 -4.04 -8.64
CA GLU A 354 7.70 -3.36 -9.94
C GLU A 354 7.85 -1.84 -9.77
N SER A 355 7.17 -1.25 -8.79
CA SER A 355 7.29 0.18 -8.47
C SER A 355 8.71 0.56 -8.01
N ILE A 356 9.34 -0.21 -7.09
CA ILE A 356 10.73 0.01 -6.68
C ILE A 356 11.70 -0.10 -7.87
N GLU A 357 11.40 -0.94 -8.85
CA GLU A 357 12.17 -1.08 -10.08
C GLU A 357 11.89 0.06 -11.11
N GLY A 358 11.08 1.08 -10.73
CA GLY A 358 10.76 2.25 -11.55
C GLY A 358 9.78 1.97 -12.67
N LYS A 359 8.86 1.04 -12.49
CA LYS A 359 7.83 0.63 -13.44
C LYS A 359 6.43 0.95 -12.91
N ARG A 360 5.39 0.67 -13.70
CA ARG A 360 4.02 0.64 -13.18
C ARG A 360 3.90 -0.45 -12.11
N GLY A 361 3.21 -0.16 -11.02
CA GLY A 361 2.95 -1.10 -9.93
C GLY A 361 1.93 -2.17 -10.32
N GLU A 362 2.29 -3.04 -11.24
CA GLU A 362 1.42 -4.12 -11.72
C GLU A 362 1.82 -5.46 -11.08
N PRO A 363 0.87 -6.18 -10.46
CA PRO A 363 1.15 -7.50 -9.88
C PRO A 363 1.70 -8.49 -10.88
N ARG A 364 2.69 -9.29 -10.45
CA ARG A 364 3.27 -10.38 -11.24
C ARG A 364 2.42 -11.64 -11.15
N LEU A 365 2.42 -12.41 -12.22
CA LEU A 365 1.87 -13.78 -12.18
C LEU A 365 2.75 -14.68 -11.30
N ARG A 366 2.12 -15.55 -10.52
CA ARG A 366 2.79 -16.50 -9.64
C ARG A 366 2.52 -17.93 -10.08
N PRO A 367 3.47 -18.88 -10.04
CA PRO A 367 4.89 -18.72 -9.73
C PRO A 367 5.66 -17.99 -10.84
N PRO A 368 6.91 -17.46 -10.59
CA PRO A 368 7.67 -17.57 -9.34
C PRO A 368 7.18 -16.59 -8.27
N TYR A 369 7.36 -16.95 -6.99
CA TYR A 369 7.11 -16.06 -5.86
C TYR A 369 8.28 -15.11 -5.64
N ILE A 370 8.06 -13.95 -5.02
CA ILE A 370 9.12 -12.97 -4.77
C ILE A 370 10.21 -13.48 -3.82
N ALA A 371 9.89 -14.46 -2.99
CA ALA A 371 10.88 -15.16 -2.16
C ALA A 371 11.97 -15.83 -3.01
N GLU A 372 11.66 -16.23 -4.23
CA GLU A 372 12.58 -16.83 -5.20
C GLU A 372 13.10 -15.78 -6.21
N THR A 373 12.18 -14.99 -6.79
CA THR A 373 12.46 -14.01 -7.84
C THR A 373 11.75 -12.70 -7.55
N GLY A 374 12.34 -11.88 -6.69
CA GLY A 374 11.83 -10.58 -6.26
C GLY A 374 12.57 -9.40 -6.87
N LEU A 375 13.06 -8.48 -6.04
CA LEU A 375 13.77 -7.26 -6.45
C LEU A 375 14.97 -7.59 -7.34
N PHE A 376 14.99 -6.96 -8.51
CA PHE A 376 16.06 -7.11 -9.52
C PHE A 376 16.35 -8.58 -9.85
N GLY A 377 15.32 -9.44 -9.81
CA GLY A 377 15.44 -10.86 -10.07
C GLY A 377 16.12 -11.67 -8.96
N ARG A 378 16.22 -11.14 -7.75
CA ARG A 378 16.85 -11.77 -6.59
C ARG A 378 15.83 -12.25 -5.56
N PRO A 379 16.17 -13.30 -4.78
CA PRO A 379 15.35 -13.70 -3.65
C PRO A 379 15.09 -12.53 -2.71
N THR A 380 13.83 -12.27 -2.39
CA THR A 380 13.45 -11.08 -1.63
C THR A 380 12.56 -11.46 -0.45
N LEU A 381 12.98 -11.01 0.75
CA LEU A 381 12.15 -11.00 1.94
C LEU A 381 11.25 -9.76 1.91
N GLU A 382 9.94 -9.96 1.83
CA GLU A 382 8.98 -8.87 1.99
C GLU A 382 8.33 -8.92 3.37
N HIS A 383 8.20 -7.77 4.02
CA HIS A 383 7.44 -7.60 5.25
C HIS A 383 6.73 -6.26 5.34
N ASN A 384 5.53 -6.28 5.92
CA ASN A 384 4.89 -5.08 6.41
C ASN A 384 5.65 -4.48 7.60
N PHE A 385 5.57 -3.16 7.77
CA PHE A 385 6.17 -2.39 8.85
C PHE A 385 5.90 -2.96 10.25
N GLU A 386 4.62 -3.17 10.60
CA GLU A 386 4.25 -3.61 11.96
C GLU A 386 4.83 -4.97 12.32
N THR A 387 4.94 -5.88 11.36
CA THR A 387 5.57 -7.19 11.58
C THR A 387 7.00 -7.04 12.09
N LEU A 388 7.78 -6.13 11.50
CA LEU A 388 9.17 -5.86 11.89
C LEU A 388 9.25 -5.09 13.22
N TYR A 389 8.29 -4.21 13.48
CA TYR A 389 8.21 -3.44 14.72
C TYR A 389 8.14 -4.31 15.98
N TRP A 390 7.53 -5.50 15.89
CA TRP A 390 7.40 -6.43 17.02
C TRP A 390 8.61 -7.32 17.24
N VAL A 391 9.51 -7.49 16.25
CA VAL A 391 10.62 -8.45 16.29
C VAL A 391 11.50 -8.26 17.52
N ARG A 392 11.97 -7.04 17.79
CA ARG A 392 12.83 -6.75 18.93
C ARG A 392 12.18 -7.18 20.24
N GLN A 393 10.95 -6.72 20.48
CA GLN A 393 10.29 -6.97 21.77
C GLN A 393 9.99 -8.44 22.01
N ILE A 394 9.60 -9.18 20.96
CA ILE A 394 9.42 -10.63 21.05
C ILE A 394 10.71 -11.33 21.47
N LEU A 395 11.85 -10.93 20.90
CA LEU A 395 13.14 -11.54 21.19
C LEU A 395 13.69 -11.16 22.57
N GLU A 396 13.40 -9.96 23.07
CA GLU A 396 13.79 -9.49 24.41
C GLU A 396 12.93 -10.08 25.52
N GLN A 397 11.60 -10.10 25.33
CA GLN A 397 10.64 -10.57 26.35
C GLN A 397 10.41 -12.08 26.31
N GLY A 398 10.77 -12.72 25.21
CA GLY A 398 10.53 -14.13 24.95
C GLY A 398 9.25 -14.42 24.17
N PRO A 399 9.21 -15.54 23.43
CA PRO A 399 8.06 -15.90 22.58
C PRO A 399 6.78 -16.12 23.37
N GLU A 400 6.87 -16.70 24.57
CA GLU A 400 5.73 -16.96 25.47
C GLU A 400 5.07 -15.67 25.93
N TRP A 401 5.87 -14.61 26.18
CA TRP A 401 5.33 -13.30 26.50
C TRP A 401 4.36 -12.82 25.43
N PHE A 402 4.76 -12.83 24.15
CA PHE A 402 3.89 -12.39 23.07
C PHE A 402 2.67 -13.32 22.91
N ALA A 403 2.91 -14.64 22.89
CA ALA A 403 1.88 -15.64 22.68
C ALA A 403 0.78 -15.61 23.77
N SER A 404 1.11 -15.22 25.01
CA SER A 404 0.18 -15.19 26.14
C SER A 404 -0.85 -14.06 26.10
N HIS A 405 -0.69 -13.07 25.23
CA HIS A 405 -1.58 -11.90 25.19
C HIS A 405 -2.90 -12.12 24.43
N GLY A 406 -3.05 -13.21 23.68
CA GLY A 406 -4.26 -13.50 22.89
C GLY A 406 -5.51 -13.78 23.72
N ARG A 407 -6.69 -13.62 23.13
CA ARG A 407 -8.00 -13.98 23.69
C ARG A 407 -8.68 -15.04 22.84
N HIS A 408 -9.68 -15.72 23.39
CA HIS A 408 -10.52 -16.71 22.68
C HIS A 408 -9.69 -17.78 21.94
N GLY A 409 -8.61 -18.26 22.58
CA GLY A 409 -7.73 -19.29 22.02
C GLY A 409 -6.76 -18.78 20.96
N ARG A 410 -6.66 -17.46 20.74
CA ARG A 410 -5.70 -16.84 19.82
C ARG A 410 -4.43 -16.44 20.57
N LYS A 411 -3.38 -16.06 19.81
CA LYS A 411 -2.06 -15.72 20.37
C LYS A 411 -1.61 -14.34 19.89
N GLY A 412 -0.94 -13.62 20.78
CA GLY A 412 -0.24 -12.38 20.46
C GLY A 412 -1.08 -11.12 20.61
N LEU A 413 -0.43 -10.03 20.28
CA LEU A 413 -1.00 -8.68 20.21
C LEU A 413 -1.26 -8.29 18.76
N ARG A 414 -2.20 -7.40 18.58
CA ARG A 414 -2.52 -6.82 17.28
C ARG A 414 -2.90 -5.35 17.43
N SER A 415 -2.47 -4.54 16.49
CA SER A 415 -2.86 -3.14 16.40
C SER A 415 -4.10 -3.02 15.52
N TYR A 416 -5.21 -2.64 16.13
CA TYR A 416 -6.47 -2.37 15.43
C TYR A 416 -6.56 -0.89 15.11
N SER A 417 -6.68 -0.54 13.82
CA SER A 417 -7.03 0.81 13.37
C SER A 417 -8.53 0.97 13.47
N VAL A 418 -9.03 1.62 14.52
CA VAL A 418 -10.48 1.75 14.77
C VAL A 418 -10.98 3.13 14.39
N SER A 419 -12.02 3.19 13.55
CA SER A 419 -12.66 4.43 13.09
C SER A 419 -14.18 4.26 12.91
N GLY A 420 -14.86 5.30 12.42
CA GLY A 420 -16.31 5.30 12.29
C GLY A 420 -17.02 5.72 13.58
N ARG A 421 -18.14 5.08 13.93
CA ARG A 421 -19.07 5.52 14.99
C ARG A 421 -18.65 5.05 16.40
N VAL A 422 -17.40 5.25 16.78
CA VAL A 422 -16.88 4.97 18.13
C VAL A 422 -16.52 6.27 18.85
N LYS A 423 -16.60 6.26 20.18
CA LYS A 423 -16.32 7.45 20.99
C LYS A 423 -14.87 7.90 20.89
N ASN A 424 -13.92 6.97 20.94
CA ASN A 424 -12.49 7.24 20.87
C ASN A 424 -11.87 6.44 19.72
N PRO A 425 -11.89 6.93 18.48
CA PRO A 425 -11.19 6.29 17.37
C PRO A 425 -9.68 6.33 17.58
N GLY A 426 -8.92 5.51 16.84
CA GLY A 426 -7.46 5.47 16.92
C GLY A 426 -6.89 4.07 16.84
N VAL A 427 -5.57 3.94 16.89
CA VAL A 427 -4.90 2.65 16.97
C VAL A 427 -5.04 2.07 18.38
N LYS A 428 -5.57 0.86 18.46
CA LYS A 428 -5.80 0.13 19.70
C LYS A 428 -4.93 -1.12 19.72
N LEU A 429 -3.89 -1.10 20.55
CA LEU A 429 -3.11 -2.32 20.81
C LEU A 429 -3.90 -3.21 21.75
N ALA A 430 -4.41 -4.32 21.24
CA ALA A 430 -5.26 -5.24 21.97
C ALA A 430 -4.89 -6.70 21.70
N PRO A 431 -5.37 -7.66 22.53
CA PRO A 431 -5.16 -9.08 22.28
C PRO A 431 -5.66 -9.52 20.90
N ALA A 432 -4.87 -10.30 20.16
CA ALA A 432 -5.37 -10.98 18.97
C ALA A 432 -6.55 -11.88 19.35
N GLY A 433 -7.61 -11.87 18.54
CA GLY A 433 -8.85 -12.59 18.84
C GLY A 433 -9.83 -11.87 19.77
N ILE A 434 -9.57 -10.61 20.16
CA ILE A 434 -10.59 -9.76 20.80
C ILE A 434 -11.83 -9.67 19.90
N THR A 435 -13.03 -9.64 20.47
CA THR A 435 -14.26 -9.44 19.70
C THR A 435 -14.49 -7.96 19.41
N LEU A 436 -15.33 -7.63 18.41
CA LEU A 436 -15.66 -6.22 18.18
C LEU A 436 -16.30 -5.57 19.42
N ARG A 437 -17.19 -6.27 20.08
CA ARG A 437 -17.90 -5.77 21.26
C ARG A 437 -16.93 -5.44 22.40
N GLU A 438 -15.97 -6.33 22.66
CA GLU A 438 -14.90 -6.06 23.62
C GLU A 438 -14.01 -4.90 23.19
N LEU A 439 -13.59 -4.86 21.92
CA LEU A 439 -12.73 -3.79 21.38
C LEU A 439 -13.38 -2.41 21.50
N VAL A 440 -14.67 -2.30 21.14
CA VAL A 440 -15.41 -1.04 21.24
C VAL A 440 -15.58 -0.61 22.70
N ASN A 441 -15.97 -1.53 23.58
CA ASN A 441 -16.25 -1.20 24.97
C ASN A 441 -15.00 -0.93 25.80
N GLU A 442 -13.99 -1.81 25.70
CA GLU A 442 -12.79 -1.72 26.54
C GLU A 442 -11.76 -0.70 26.03
N TYR A 443 -11.62 -0.54 24.70
CA TYR A 443 -10.56 0.26 24.10
C TYR A 443 -11.04 1.55 23.46
N CYS A 444 -12.32 1.62 23.05
CA CYS A 444 -12.86 2.82 22.39
C CYS A 444 -13.83 3.60 23.28
N GLY A 445 -14.13 3.14 24.48
CA GLY A 445 -15.06 3.82 25.39
C GLY A 445 -16.52 3.77 24.96
N GLY A 446 -16.87 2.80 24.11
CA GLY A 446 -18.21 2.59 23.56
C GLY A 446 -18.44 3.26 22.22
N MET A 447 -19.71 3.23 21.78
CA MET A 447 -20.18 3.89 20.57
C MET A 447 -20.16 5.42 20.71
N ALA A 448 -20.08 6.12 19.58
CA ALA A 448 -20.24 7.57 19.53
C ALA A 448 -21.64 7.97 20.02
N GLU A 449 -21.76 9.17 20.58
CA GLU A 449 -23.03 9.69 21.10
C GLU A 449 -24.13 9.68 20.02
N GLY A 450 -25.31 9.19 20.39
CA GLY A 450 -26.46 9.08 19.48
C GLY A 450 -26.40 7.92 18.50
N HIS A 451 -25.41 7.01 18.63
CA HIS A 451 -25.29 5.82 17.77
C HIS A 451 -25.34 4.52 18.57
N GLU A 452 -26.05 3.55 18.01
CA GLU A 452 -26.02 2.15 18.39
C GLU A 452 -25.28 1.35 17.32
N LEU A 453 -24.63 0.26 17.71
CA LEU A 453 -23.91 -0.62 16.77
C LEU A 453 -24.90 -1.23 15.77
N TYR A 454 -24.60 -1.12 14.50
CA TYR A 454 -25.39 -1.70 13.41
C TYR A 454 -24.59 -2.74 12.62
N ALA A 455 -23.42 -2.33 12.13
CA ALA A 455 -22.56 -3.16 11.31
C ALA A 455 -21.08 -2.74 11.49
N TYR A 456 -20.17 -3.51 10.93
CA TYR A 456 -18.74 -3.16 10.94
C TYR A 456 -17.97 -3.84 9.82
N LEU A 457 -16.89 -3.21 9.39
CA LEU A 457 -15.89 -3.78 8.50
C LEU A 457 -14.73 -4.26 9.38
N PRO A 458 -14.43 -5.56 9.45
CA PRO A 458 -13.40 -6.08 10.37
C PRO A 458 -11.97 -5.90 9.85
N GLY A 459 -11.79 -5.72 8.54
CA GLY A 459 -10.49 -5.72 7.85
C GLY A 459 -10.37 -4.72 6.72
N GLY A 460 -11.03 -3.57 6.82
CA GLY A 460 -11.05 -2.54 5.77
C GLY A 460 -11.96 -2.92 4.59
N ALA A 461 -11.68 -2.33 3.43
CA ALA A 461 -12.48 -2.52 2.21
C ALA A 461 -12.54 -3.98 1.77
N SER A 462 -11.41 -4.68 1.84
CA SER A 462 -11.28 -6.07 1.43
C SER A 462 -11.94 -7.04 2.42
N GLY A 463 -12.07 -6.64 3.69
CA GLY A 463 -12.47 -7.50 4.81
C GLY A 463 -13.93 -7.91 4.85
N GLY A 464 -14.79 -7.32 4.01
CA GLY A 464 -16.24 -7.54 4.03
C GLY A 464 -16.97 -6.74 5.11
N ILE A 465 -18.29 -6.98 5.28
CA ILE A 465 -19.16 -6.24 6.22
C ILE A 465 -19.96 -7.23 7.05
N LEU A 466 -19.87 -7.12 8.37
CA LEU A 466 -20.59 -7.97 9.32
C LEU A 466 -21.65 -7.19 10.11
N PRO A 467 -22.82 -7.80 10.40
CA PRO A 467 -23.86 -7.21 11.22
C PRO A 467 -23.52 -7.28 12.73
N GLU A 468 -24.19 -6.44 13.53
CA GLU A 468 -24.04 -6.37 14.99
C GLU A 468 -24.18 -7.74 15.66
N ARG A 469 -25.08 -8.62 15.23
CA ARG A 469 -25.27 -9.97 15.80
C ARG A 469 -24.05 -10.89 15.69
N LEU A 470 -23.05 -10.52 14.89
CA LEU A 470 -21.76 -11.20 14.74
C LEU A 470 -20.62 -10.44 15.43
N ALA A 471 -20.90 -9.44 16.26
CA ALA A 471 -19.90 -8.64 16.96
C ALA A 471 -19.10 -9.42 18.02
N ASP A 472 -19.51 -10.64 18.37
CA ASP A 472 -18.83 -11.52 19.31
C ASP A 472 -17.94 -12.58 18.62
N VAL A 473 -17.80 -12.52 17.29
CA VAL A 473 -16.82 -13.32 16.54
C VAL A 473 -15.42 -12.78 16.81
N PRO A 474 -14.44 -13.63 17.20
CA PRO A 474 -13.07 -13.19 17.44
C PRO A 474 -12.43 -12.55 16.20
N LEU A 475 -11.81 -11.39 16.35
CA LEU A 475 -11.12 -10.64 15.30
C LEU A 475 -9.68 -11.15 15.15
N ASP A 476 -9.49 -12.17 14.31
CA ASP A 476 -8.17 -12.70 14.00
C ASP A 476 -8.17 -13.43 12.64
N PHE A 477 -7.00 -13.91 12.23
CA PHE A 477 -6.88 -14.82 11.08
C PHE A 477 -7.69 -16.08 11.30
N ASP A 478 -8.29 -16.59 10.23
CA ASP A 478 -9.03 -17.87 10.20
C ASP A 478 -10.36 -17.92 11.00
N THR A 479 -10.79 -16.81 11.62
CA THR A 479 -12.04 -16.74 12.41
C THR A 479 -13.21 -16.14 11.64
N LEU A 480 -12.94 -15.26 10.69
CA LEU A 480 -13.94 -14.50 9.94
C LEU A 480 -14.33 -15.14 8.60
N GLN A 481 -13.50 -16.06 8.07
CA GLN A 481 -13.74 -16.74 6.79
C GLN A 481 -15.07 -17.49 6.71
N PRO A 482 -15.56 -18.19 7.76
CA PRO A 482 -16.88 -18.83 7.75
C PRO A 482 -18.03 -17.83 7.52
N HIS A 483 -17.77 -16.55 7.76
CA HIS A 483 -18.73 -15.46 7.59
C HIS A 483 -18.55 -14.70 6.28
N GLY A 484 -17.59 -15.11 5.41
CA GLY A 484 -17.27 -14.42 4.15
C GLY A 484 -16.42 -13.17 4.34
N CYS A 485 -15.73 -13.06 5.50
CA CYS A 485 -14.91 -11.91 5.86
C CYS A 485 -13.50 -12.34 6.27
N PHE A 486 -12.59 -11.38 6.42
CA PHE A 486 -11.26 -11.62 6.99
C PHE A 486 -10.71 -10.35 7.69
N ILE A 487 -9.76 -10.57 8.58
CA ILE A 487 -9.20 -9.50 9.42
C ILE A 487 -8.29 -8.53 8.64
N GLY A 488 -7.69 -8.96 7.54
CA GLY A 488 -6.80 -8.12 6.73
C GLY A 488 -5.72 -7.42 7.57
N SER A 489 -5.61 -6.11 7.38
CA SER A 489 -4.72 -5.21 8.12
C SER A 489 -5.27 -4.77 9.49
N ALA A 490 -6.36 -5.36 9.97
CA ALA A 490 -7.07 -5.00 11.19
C ALA A 490 -7.62 -3.55 11.18
N ALA A 491 -8.09 -3.10 10.03
CA ALA A 491 -8.84 -1.85 9.87
C ALA A 491 -10.29 -2.08 10.26
N VAL A 492 -10.68 -1.61 11.44
CA VAL A 492 -12.05 -1.76 11.95
C VAL A 492 -12.83 -0.46 11.77
N ILE A 493 -13.82 -0.48 10.86
CA ILE A 493 -14.71 0.67 10.63
C ILE A 493 -16.09 0.33 11.19
N VAL A 494 -16.54 1.07 12.20
CA VAL A 494 -17.80 0.80 12.91
C VAL A 494 -18.92 1.68 12.35
N LEU A 495 -20.04 1.06 11.98
CA LEU A 495 -21.25 1.70 11.48
C LEU A 495 -22.32 1.76 12.58
N GLY A 496 -23.02 2.88 12.65
CA GLY A 496 -24.15 3.07 13.55
C GLY A 496 -25.49 2.81 12.86
N HIS A 497 -26.56 2.74 13.64
CA HIS A 497 -27.93 2.46 13.17
C HIS A 497 -28.48 3.49 12.14
N GLN A 498 -27.84 4.65 12.00
CA GLN A 498 -28.19 5.66 11.01
C GLN A 498 -27.45 5.47 9.67
N ASP A 499 -26.43 4.60 9.65
CA ASP A 499 -25.66 4.30 8.45
C ASP A 499 -26.27 3.10 7.71
N LYS A 500 -25.91 2.91 6.44
CA LYS A 500 -26.35 1.76 5.63
C LYS A 500 -25.19 0.93 5.17
N ALA A 501 -25.30 -0.39 5.30
CA ALA A 501 -24.29 -1.33 4.85
C ALA A 501 -24.11 -1.30 3.32
N ARG A 502 -25.22 -1.09 2.57
CA ARG A 502 -25.16 -0.93 1.10
C ARG A 502 -24.31 0.27 0.66
N ASP A 503 -24.43 1.40 1.36
CA ASP A 503 -23.68 2.62 1.02
C ASP A 503 -22.20 2.44 1.33
N ALA A 504 -21.88 1.77 2.44
CA ALA A 504 -20.52 1.37 2.77
C ALA A 504 -19.93 0.42 1.71
N ALA A 505 -20.69 -0.58 1.26
CA ALA A 505 -20.24 -1.50 0.21
C ALA A 505 -20.02 -0.77 -1.13
N LEU A 506 -20.89 0.17 -1.50
CA LEU A 506 -20.71 0.99 -2.71
C LEU A 506 -19.45 1.87 -2.62
N SER A 507 -19.19 2.48 -1.46
CA SER A 507 -17.96 3.24 -1.22
C SER A 507 -16.72 2.36 -1.42
N MET A 508 -16.73 1.13 -0.88
CA MET A 508 -15.62 0.19 -1.06
C MET A 508 -15.48 -0.25 -2.53
N MET A 509 -16.58 -0.48 -3.24
CA MET A 509 -16.51 -0.89 -4.65
C MET A 509 -15.97 0.24 -5.55
N ARG A 510 -16.35 1.49 -5.28
CA ARG A 510 -15.75 2.66 -5.96
C ARG A 510 -14.26 2.74 -5.73
N PHE A 511 -13.83 2.57 -4.49
CA PHE A 511 -12.40 2.48 -4.15
C PHE A 511 -11.69 1.40 -4.96
N PHE A 512 -12.24 0.17 -5.07
CA PHE A 512 -11.63 -0.89 -5.88
C PHE A 512 -11.62 -0.58 -7.37
N ALA A 513 -12.63 0.11 -7.89
CA ALA A 513 -12.66 0.53 -9.29
C ALA A 513 -11.59 1.58 -9.60
N ASP A 514 -11.42 2.56 -8.72
CA ASP A 514 -10.46 3.65 -8.87
C ASP A 514 -9.01 3.15 -8.68
N GLU A 515 -8.78 2.19 -7.78
CA GLU A 515 -7.44 1.64 -7.47
C GLU A 515 -7.07 0.40 -8.30
N SER A 516 -7.91 0.00 -9.23
CA SER A 516 -7.58 -1.08 -10.17
C SER A 516 -6.39 -0.67 -11.05
N CYS A 517 -5.30 -1.45 -11.02
CA CYS A 517 -4.14 -1.21 -11.89
C CYS A 517 -4.44 -1.35 -13.40
N GLY A 518 -5.63 -1.87 -13.76
CA GLY A 518 -6.05 -2.05 -15.13
C GLY A 518 -5.47 -3.27 -15.85
N GLN A 519 -4.57 -4.03 -15.25
CA GLN A 519 -3.86 -5.14 -15.90
C GLN A 519 -4.80 -6.28 -16.30
N CYS A 520 -5.62 -6.78 -15.39
CA CYS A 520 -6.51 -7.91 -15.69
C CYS A 520 -7.96 -7.48 -15.93
N THR A 521 -8.59 -8.04 -16.96
CA THR A 521 -9.97 -7.70 -17.37
C THR A 521 -11.01 -7.95 -16.28
N PRO A 522 -10.99 -9.06 -15.52
CA PRO A 522 -11.98 -9.30 -14.46
C PRO A 522 -12.07 -8.17 -13.44
N CYS A 523 -10.92 -7.70 -12.95
CA CYS A 523 -10.86 -6.59 -12.00
C CYS A 523 -11.25 -5.27 -12.69
N ARG A 524 -10.53 -4.86 -13.76
CA ARG A 524 -10.74 -3.57 -14.44
C ARG A 524 -12.18 -3.31 -14.85
N VAL A 525 -12.84 -4.31 -15.43
CA VAL A 525 -14.23 -4.18 -15.91
C VAL A 525 -15.23 -4.53 -14.82
N GLY A 526 -14.93 -5.57 -14.04
CA GLY A 526 -15.85 -6.09 -13.01
C GLY A 526 -16.11 -5.08 -11.89
N THR A 527 -15.06 -4.44 -11.36
CA THR A 527 -15.22 -3.44 -10.27
C THR A 527 -16.02 -2.22 -10.74
N ALA A 528 -15.71 -1.67 -11.92
CA ALA A 528 -16.41 -0.54 -12.49
C ALA A 528 -17.89 -0.86 -12.75
N LYS A 529 -18.17 -2.04 -13.33
CA LYS A 529 -19.55 -2.46 -13.61
C LYS A 529 -20.33 -2.77 -12.34
N ALA A 530 -19.71 -3.40 -11.36
CA ALA A 530 -20.33 -3.63 -10.06
C ALA A 530 -20.67 -2.31 -9.36
N ALA A 531 -19.76 -1.33 -9.35
CA ALA A 531 -20.02 -0.01 -8.77
C ALA A 531 -21.19 0.71 -9.46
N GLU A 532 -21.35 0.55 -10.77
CA GLU A 532 -22.50 1.07 -11.52
C GLU A 532 -23.82 0.41 -11.07
N LEU A 533 -23.85 -0.92 -11.02
CA LEU A 533 -25.04 -1.70 -10.65
C LEU A 533 -25.47 -1.45 -9.19
N MET A 534 -24.51 -1.27 -8.29
CA MET A 534 -24.79 -1.03 -6.87
C MET A 534 -25.42 0.35 -6.57
N GLN A 535 -25.45 1.27 -7.52
CA GLN A 535 -26.13 2.57 -7.37
C GLN A 535 -27.66 2.42 -7.41
N ALA A 536 -28.19 1.37 -8.04
CA ALA A 536 -29.61 1.10 -8.08
C ALA A 536 -30.17 0.86 -6.67
N GLU A 537 -31.42 1.27 -6.42
CA GLU A 537 -32.09 1.04 -5.12
C GLU A 537 -32.25 -0.46 -4.83
N GLN A 538 -32.58 -1.24 -5.85
CA GLN A 538 -32.62 -2.70 -5.81
C GLN A 538 -31.47 -3.24 -6.66
N TRP A 539 -30.67 -4.14 -6.07
CA TRP A 539 -29.51 -4.70 -6.76
C TRP A 539 -29.89 -5.86 -7.70
N ASP A 540 -29.27 -5.91 -8.85
CA ASP A 540 -29.26 -7.12 -9.70
C ASP A 540 -28.34 -8.17 -9.10
N HIS A 541 -28.90 -8.98 -8.20
CA HIS A 541 -28.17 -9.99 -7.43
C HIS A 541 -27.46 -11.00 -8.32
N THR A 542 -28.10 -11.42 -9.42
CA THR A 542 -27.56 -12.41 -10.34
C THR A 542 -26.32 -11.87 -11.06
N THR A 543 -26.43 -10.69 -11.66
CA THR A 543 -25.30 -10.09 -12.39
C THR A 543 -24.15 -9.74 -11.43
N LEU A 544 -24.44 -9.28 -10.21
CA LEU A 544 -23.40 -8.99 -9.21
C LEU A 544 -22.69 -10.25 -8.74
N GLU A 545 -23.38 -11.39 -8.59
CA GLU A 545 -22.76 -12.66 -8.22
C GLU A 545 -21.91 -13.24 -9.36
N ASP A 546 -22.38 -13.15 -10.62
CA ASP A 546 -21.61 -13.56 -11.79
C ASP A 546 -20.33 -12.75 -11.93
N LEU A 547 -20.40 -11.41 -11.80
CA LEU A 547 -19.24 -10.52 -11.78
C LEU A 547 -18.29 -10.86 -10.62
N GLY A 548 -18.86 -11.10 -9.43
CA GLY A 548 -18.09 -11.47 -8.23
C GLY A 548 -17.32 -12.77 -8.44
N THR A 549 -17.96 -13.78 -9.02
CA THR A 549 -17.32 -15.07 -9.31
C THR A 549 -16.17 -14.91 -10.30
N VAL A 550 -16.39 -14.19 -11.40
CA VAL A 550 -15.32 -13.94 -12.41
C VAL A 550 -14.17 -13.13 -11.81
N MET A 551 -14.45 -12.14 -10.95
CA MET A 551 -13.39 -11.38 -10.28
C MET A 551 -12.56 -12.26 -9.33
N ILE A 552 -13.19 -13.13 -8.54
CA ILE A 552 -12.48 -14.04 -7.62
C ILE A 552 -11.62 -15.03 -8.37
N ASP A 553 -12.19 -15.67 -9.39
CA ASP A 553 -11.54 -16.82 -10.04
C ASP A 553 -10.46 -16.41 -11.06
N ALA A 554 -10.57 -15.22 -11.65
CA ALA A 554 -9.73 -14.84 -12.79
C ALA A 554 -8.93 -13.53 -12.60
N SER A 555 -9.01 -12.87 -11.45
CA SER A 555 -8.12 -11.75 -11.15
C SER A 555 -6.73 -12.23 -10.75
N ILE A 556 -5.70 -11.48 -11.17
CA ILE A 556 -4.29 -11.81 -10.91
C ILE A 556 -3.93 -11.67 -9.42
N CYS A 557 -4.49 -10.69 -8.73
CA CYS A 557 -4.12 -10.36 -7.35
C CYS A 557 -5.32 -10.23 -6.40
N GLY A 558 -5.00 -10.10 -5.11
CA GLY A 558 -5.97 -9.98 -4.03
C GLY A 558 -6.94 -8.81 -4.15
N LEU A 559 -6.58 -7.70 -4.84
CA LEU A 559 -7.49 -6.57 -5.03
C LEU A 559 -8.79 -7.03 -5.74
N GLY A 560 -8.67 -7.58 -6.95
CA GLY A 560 -9.84 -8.03 -7.71
C GLY A 560 -10.52 -9.25 -7.07
N GLN A 561 -9.76 -10.12 -6.39
CA GLN A 561 -10.31 -11.30 -5.72
C GLN A 561 -11.13 -10.95 -4.47
N ALA A 562 -10.79 -9.87 -3.76
CA ALA A 562 -11.47 -9.45 -2.55
C ALA A 562 -12.59 -8.41 -2.78
N ALA A 563 -12.56 -7.70 -3.89
CA ALA A 563 -13.54 -6.67 -4.21
C ALA A 563 -15.01 -7.12 -4.08
N PRO A 564 -15.42 -8.36 -4.39
CA PRO A 564 -16.80 -8.83 -4.22
C PRO A 564 -17.23 -9.05 -2.76
N ASN A 565 -16.32 -9.12 -1.79
CA ASN A 565 -16.68 -9.44 -0.40
C ASN A 565 -17.73 -8.51 0.20
N PRO A 566 -17.63 -7.16 0.09
CA PRO A 566 -18.66 -6.25 0.59
C PRO A 566 -20.03 -6.51 -0.06
N ILE A 567 -20.08 -6.79 -1.36
CA ILE A 567 -21.35 -7.10 -2.08
C ILE A 567 -21.99 -8.34 -1.47
N ARG A 568 -21.26 -9.45 -1.43
CA ARG A 568 -21.73 -10.74 -0.89
C ARG A 568 -22.18 -10.62 0.56
N CYS A 569 -21.47 -9.84 1.37
CA CYS A 569 -21.86 -9.58 2.75
C CYS A 569 -23.19 -8.82 2.84
N VAL A 570 -23.39 -7.78 2.04
CA VAL A 570 -24.64 -7.01 2.04
C VAL A 570 -25.81 -7.88 1.56
N GLN A 571 -25.65 -8.61 0.48
CA GLN A 571 -26.67 -9.54 -0.01
C GLN A 571 -27.07 -10.59 1.04
N LYS A 572 -26.08 -11.11 1.79
CA LYS A 572 -26.30 -12.15 2.79
C LYS A 572 -26.89 -11.63 4.11
N TYR A 573 -26.39 -10.51 4.60
CA TYR A 573 -26.67 -10.04 5.95
C TYR A 573 -27.62 -8.86 6.04
N PHE A 574 -27.80 -8.11 4.95
CA PHE A 574 -28.60 -6.89 4.85
C PHE A 574 -29.52 -6.88 3.61
N PRO A 575 -30.21 -8.01 3.29
CA PRO A 575 -31.02 -8.12 2.08
C PRO A 575 -32.14 -7.06 2.01
N GLN A 576 -32.60 -6.57 3.14
CA GLN A 576 -33.62 -5.51 3.23
C GLN A 576 -33.15 -4.16 2.66
N GLU A 577 -31.84 -3.94 2.54
CA GLU A 577 -31.29 -2.70 1.99
C GLU A 577 -31.15 -2.72 0.46
N VAL A 578 -31.20 -3.92 -0.16
CA VAL A 578 -30.84 -4.11 -1.58
C VAL A 578 -31.87 -4.91 -2.40
N GLY A 579 -33.04 -5.19 -1.80
CA GLY A 579 -34.05 -6.08 -2.36
C GLY A 579 -33.83 -7.55 -2.01
N ALA A 580 -34.90 -8.30 -1.80
CA ALA A 580 -34.80 -9.73 -1.47
C ALA A 580 -34.34 -10.54 -2.69
N LEU A 581 -33.51 -11.56 -2.44
CA LEU A 581 -33.20 -12.58 -3.43
C LEU A 581 -34.49 -13.31 -3.84
N SER A 582 -34.74 -13.52 -5.12
CA SER A 582 -35.84 -14.35 -5.58
C SER A 582 -35.73 -15.76 -5.01
N GLU A 583 -36.82 -16.35 -4.52
CA GLU A 583 -36.84 -17.62 -3.79
C GLU A 583 -36.21 -18.85 -4.53
N GLY A 584 -35.82 -18.72 -5.78
CA GLY A 584 -35.17 -19.77 -6.58
C GLY A 584 -33.67 -19.96 -6.37
N GLN A 585 -32.96 -19.06 -5.64
CA GLN A 585 -31.48 -19.06 -5.57
C GLN A 585 -30.90 -19.58 -4.25
N ASN A 586 -31.72 -19.94 -3.26
CA ASN A 586 -31.25 -20.44 -1.95
C ASN A 586 -30.66 -21.87 -1.98
N GLY A 587 -30.62 -22.54 -3.14
CA GLY A 587 -30.20 -23.94 -3.27
C GLY A 587 -28.72 -24.19 -3.62
N ALA A 588 -27.94 -23.17 -4.01
CA ALA A 588 -26.61 -23.38 -4.59
C ALA A 588 -25.41 -23.08 -3.66
N GLN A 589 -25.64 -22.78 -2.38
CA GLN A 589 -24.56 -22.39 -1.45
C GLN A 589 -24.05 -23.49 -0.50
N SER A 590 -23.98 -24.74 -0.95
CA SER A 590 -23.29 -25.78 -0.15
C SER A 590 -22.25 -26.47 -1.02
N GLY A 591 -20.97 -26.08 -0.92
CA GLY A 591 -19.88 -26.90 -1.39
C GLY A 591 -18.78 -26.24 -2.20
N GLY A 592 -18.26 -25.12 -1.74
CA GLY A 592 -16.98 -24.58 -2.23
C GLY A 592 -15.96 -24.54 -1.10
N SER A 593 -15.30 -25.68 -0.84
CA SER A 593 -14.14 -25.74 0.05
C SER A 593 -13.01 -24.93 -0.58
N LEU A 594 -12.69 -23.79 0.02
CA LEU A 594 -11.45 -23.06 -0.25
C LEU A 594 -10.27 -23.89 0.26
N GLY A 595 -9.86 -24.86 -0.58
CA GLY A 595 -8.61 -25.56 -0.42
C GLY A 595 -7.46 -24.59 -0.69
N GLY A 596 -6.81 -24.13 0.38
CA GLY A 596 -5.59 -23.38 0.27
C GLY A 596 -4.54 -24.18 -0.50
N ARG A 597 -4.14 -23.71 -1.63
CA ARG A 597 -2.86 -24.09 -2.24
C ARG A 597 -1.80 -23.12 -1.73
N SER A 598 -0.98 -23.67 -0.84
CA SER A 598 0.27 -23.11 -0.32
C SER A 598 1.29 -22.86 -1.42
#